data_abdd2245afc29776ece5c083f87a151d
#
_entry.id   abdd2245afc29776ece5c083f87a151d
#
_cell.length_a   1.000
_cell.length_b   1.000
_cell.length_c   1.000
_cell.angle_alpha   90.00
_cell.angle_beta   90.00
_cell.angle_gamma   90.00
#
_symmetry.space_group_name_H-M   'P 1'
#
loop_
_entity.id
_entity.type
_entity.pdbx_description
1 polymer ?
#
loop_
_entity_poly.entity_id
_entity_poly.type
_entity_poly.pdbx_seq_one_letter_code
_entity_poly.pdbx_strand_id
1 'polypeptide(L)'
;MTLKKDSIKYLPLTADYFSQVITLANSVHGDGYLDNEKVVEWTNKGIVNKINCSFVALLDDQVVGFRSTYSAKQWQIDQWCSPELWQVDSQRCCYFKCNTVDEKYRGLGIGKQLLLLAIKAAQQQGAQAGISHLWKQSPNNSAVAYFSKCGGKLIKSHPDKWNEESKQGYNCILCGHDCHCEAAEMIIHFEP
;
A
#
# COMPACT_ATOMS: atom_id res chain seq x y z
N MET A 1 -12.16 7.87 26.27
CA MET A 1 -12.59 6.50 25.95
C MET A 1 -11.41 5.81 25.28
N THR A 2 -10.75 4.88 25.94
CA THR A 2 -9.55 4.20 25.39
C THR A 2 -10.04 3.22 24.33
N LEU A 3 -9.77 3.52 23.04
CA LEU A 3 -10.06 2.62 21.92
C LEU A 3 -9.35 1.29 22.17
N LYS A 4 -10.10 0.21 22.35
CA LYS A 4 -9.54 -1.12 22.52
C LYS A 4 -9.10 -1.63 21.15
N LYS A 5 -7.82 -1.93 21.01
CA LYS A 5 -7.20 -2.55 19.82
C LYS A 5 -7.93 -3.83 19.38
N ASP A 6 -8.57 -4.51 20.31
CA ASP A 6 -9.28 -5.79 20.12
C ASP A 6 -10.65 -5.65 19.39
N SER A 7 -11.12 -4.41 19.13
CA SER A 7 -12.36 -4.17 18.40
C SER A 7 -12.18 -3.97 16.89
N ILE A 8 -10.92 -3.94 16.39
CA ILE A 8 -10.64 -3.76 14.97
C ILE A 8 -10.72 -5.10 14.24
N LYS A 9 -11.65 -5.20 13.29
CA LYS A 9 -11.79 -6.36 12.40
C LYS A 9 -10.97 -6.15 11.14
N TYR A 10 -10.35 -7.20 10.64
CA TYR A 10 -9.58 -7.19 9.39
C TYR A 10 -10.23 -8.16 8.40
N LEU A 11 -10.63 -7.66 7.25
CA LEU A 11 -11.34 -8.42 6.22
C LEU A 11 -10.67 -8.21 4.86
N PRO A 12 -10.83 -9.16 3.91
CA PRO A 12 -10.44 -8.93 2.53
C PRO A 12 -11.16 -7.69 1.95
N LEU A 13 -10.46 -6.91 1.15
CA LEU A 13 -11.04 -5.77 0.44
C LEU A 13 -12.00 -6.28 -0.65
N THR A 14 -13.29 -5.96 -0.51
CA THR A 14 -14.36 -6.28 -1.48
C THR A 14 -15.08 -5.02 -1.92
N ALA A 15 -15.96 -5.15 -2.90
CA ALA A 15 -16.76 -4.03 -3.42
C ALA A 15 -17.60 -3.30 -2.36
N ASP A 16 -17.99 -3.99 -1.29
CA ASP A 16 -18.78 -3.41 -0.19
C ASP A 16 -18.05 -2.26 0.51
N TYR A 17 -16.71 -2.20 0.42
CA TYR A 17 -15.89 -1.21 1.09
C TYR A 17 -15.32 -0.13 0.14
N PHE A 18 -15.54 -0.21 -1.18
CA PHE A 18 -14.92 0.67 -2.15
C PHE A 18 -15.19 2.15 -1.90
N SER A 19 -16.43 2.52 -1.62
CA SER A 19 -16.77 3.93 -1.34
C SER A 19 -16.01 4.50 -0.14
N GLN A 20 -15.93 3.74 0.95
CA GLN A 20 -15.21 4.16 2.16
C GLN A 20 -13.69 4.19 1.93
N VAL A 21 -13.15 3.23 1.17
CA VAL A 21 -11.73 3.16 0.82
C VAL A 21 -11.33 4.35 -0.05
N ILE A 22 -12.14 4.72 -1.06
CA ILE A 22 -11.92 5.89 -1.91
C ILE A 22 -11.91 7.17 -1.06
N THR A 23 -12.91 7.34 -0.20
CA THR A 23 -13.00 8.50 0.70
C THR A 23 -11.76 8.61 1.58
N LEU A 24 -11.34 7.52 2.24
CA LEU A 24 -10.17 7.50 3.10
C LEU A 24 -8.88 7.74 2.31
N ALA A 25 -8.73 7.13 1.13
CA ALA A 25 -7.55 7.31 0.29
C ALA A 25 -7.38 8.79 -0.12
N ASN A 26 -8.44 9.43 -0.61
CA ASN A 26 -8.39 10.81 -1.07
C ASN A 26 -8.18 11.79 0.08
N SER A 27 -8.72 11.52 1.28
CA SER A 27 -8.48 12.38 2.45
C SER A 27 -7.02 12.40 2.91
N VAL A 28 -6.26 11.33 2.64
CA VAL A 28 -4.85 11.19 3.08
C VAL A 28 -3.85 11.57 1.98
N HIS A 29 -4.15 11.24 0.73
CA HIS A 29 -3.21 11.41 -0.38
C HIS A 29 -3.54 12.61 -1.29
N GLY A 30 -4.75 13.14 -1.22
CA GLY A 30 -5.24 14.22 -2.06
C GLY A 30 -6.34 13.77 -3.03
N ASP A 31 -7.11 14.74 -3.50
CA ASP A 31 -8.23 14.50 -4.42
C ASP A 31 -7.74 13.89 -5.74
N GLY A 32 -8.52 12.95 -6.28
CA GLY A 32 -8.20 12.24 -7.53
C GLY A 32 -7.16 11.13 -7.37
N TYR A 33 -6.66 10.86 -6.16
CA TYR A 33 -5.73 9.75 -5.92
C TYR A 33 -6.37 8.39 -6.24
N LEU A 34 -7.59 8.16 -5.76
CA LEU A 34 -8.33 6.91 -5.98
C LEU A 34 -9.77 7.22 -6.42
N ASP A 35 -10.24 6.50 -7.43
CA ASP A 35 -11.59 6.53 -7.96
C ASP A 35 -12.18 5.11 -8.08
N ASN A 36 -13.42 4.99 -8.57
CA ASN A 36 -14.10 3.71 -8.70
C ASN A 36 -13.40 2.76 -9.70
N GLU A 37 -12.85 3.26 -10.79
CA GLU A 37 -12.18 2.42 -11.78
C GLU A 37 -10.87 1.87 -11.21
N LYS A 38 -10.08 2.76 -10.60
CA LYS A 38 -8.81 2.39 -9.98
C LYS A 38 -8.96 1.42 -8.81
N VAL A 39 -9.97 1.59 -7.94
CA VAL A 39 -10.15 0.68 -6.80
C VAL A 39 -10.52 -0.73 -7.25
N VAL A 40 -11.35 -0.85 -8.30
CA VAL A 40 -11.67 -2.13 -8.93
C VAL A 40 -10.42 -2.77 -9.54
N GLU A 41 -9.68 -2.01 -10.34
CA GLU A 41 -8.43 -2.46 -10.96
C GLU A 41 -7.43 -2.95 -9.90
N TRP A 42 -7.18 -2.13 -8.86
CA TRP A 42 -6.22 -2.47 -7.81
C TRP A 42 -6.63 -3.74 -7.05
N THR A 43 -7.92 -3.89 -6.76
CA THR A 43 -8.42 -5.08 -6.08
C THR A 43 -8.27 -6.33 -6.94
N ASN A 44 -8.62 -6.25 -8.22
CA ASN A 44 -8.51 -7.37 -9.16
C ASN A 44 -7.06 -7.84 -9.33
N LYS A 45 -6.10 -6.92 -9.40
CA LYS A 45 -4.65 -7.24 -9.43
C LYS A 45 -4.16 -7.96 -8.17
N GLY A 46 -4.89 -7.86 -7.07
CA GLY A 46 -4.58 -8.54 -5.80
C GLY A 46 -5.16 -9.94 -5.68
N ILE A 47 -5.94 -10.42 -6.65
CA ILE A 47 -6.66 -11.69 -6.55
C ILE A 47 -6.08 -12.72 -7.52
N VAL A 48 -5.52 -13.80 -6.97
CA VAL A 48 -5.02 -14.96 -7.74
C VAL A 48 -5.53 -16.24 -7.06
N ASN A 49 -6.07 -17.17 -7.82
CA ASN A 49 -6.62 -18.44 -7.31
C ASN A 49 -7.61 -18.27 -6.15
N LYS A 50 -8.48 -17.25 -6.22
CA LYS A 50 -9.46 -16.87 -5.18
C LYS A 50 -8.84 -16.37 -3.87
N ILE A 51 -7.53 -16.18 -3.79
CA ILE A 51 -6.84 -15.57 -2.66
C ILE A 51 -6.72 -14.09 -2.95
N ASN A 52 -7.21 -13.23 -2.04
CA ASN A 52 -7.09 -11.78 -2.12
C ASN A 52 -6.00 -11.30 -1.16
N CYS A 53 -5.00 -10.57 -1.64
CA CYS A 53 -3.94 -9.99 -0.82
C CYS A 53 -4.15 -8.50 -0.47
N SER A 54 -5.35 -7.97 -0.71
CA SER A 54 -5.76 -6.64 -0.27
C SER A 54 -6.76 -6.74 0.89
N PHE A 55 -6.64 -5.85 1.88
CA PHE A 55 -7.41 -5.92 3.14
C PHE A 55 -7.90 -4.56 3.59
N VAL A 56 -8.99 -4.56 4.35
CA VAL A 56 -9.51 -3.41 5.12
C VAL A 56 -9.44 -3.68 6.62
N ALA A 57 -9.29 -2.62 7.40
CA ALA A 57 -9.46 -2.61 8.84
C ALA A 57 -10.74 -1.84 9.17
N LEU A 58 -11.65 -2.46 9.91
CA LEU A 58 -12.95 -1.92 10.30
C LEU A 58 -13.02 -1.69 11.81
N LEU A 59 -13.56 -0.55 12.19
CA LEU A 59 -14.01 -0.27 13.55
C LEU A 59 -15.48 0.18 13.47
N ASP A 60 -16.37 -0.52 14.17
CA ASP A 60 -17.81 -0.25 14.15
C ASP A 60 -18.36 -0.09 12.70
N ASP A 61 -17.99 -1.05 11.83
CA ASP A 61 -18.32 -1.12 10.40
C ASP A 61 -17.82 0.06 9.53
N GLN A 62 -16.95 0.93 10.08
CA GLN A 62 -16.27 1.99 9.35
C GLN A 62 -14.86 1.57 8.95
N VAL A 63 -14.46 1.83 7.70
CA VAL A 63 -13.10 1.62 7.23
C VAL A 63 -12.17 2.65 7.88
N VAL A 64 -11.30 2.18 8.77
CA VAL A 64 -10.30 3.00 9.46
C VAL A 64 -8.88 2.80 8.89
N GLY A 65 -8.73 1.85 7.98
CA GLY A 65 -7.50 1.62 7.25
C GLY A 65 -7.69 0.59 6.14
N PHE A 66 -6.83 0.64 5.13
CA PHE A 66 -6.79 -0.38 4.08
C PHE A 66 -5.39 -0.56 3.54
N ARG A 67 -5.18 -1.71 2.92
CA ARG A 67 -4.00 -2.02 2.13
C ARG A 67 -4.43 -2.60 0.78
N SER A 68 -3.90 -2.02 -0.29
CA SER A 68 -3.98 -2.58 -1.64
C SER A 68 -2.64 -3.21 -2.00
N THR A 69 -2.67 -4.44 -2.49
CA THR A 69 -1.50 -5.22 -2.86
C THR A 69 -1.76 -5.90 -4.19
N TYR A 70 -0.82 -5.79 -5.12
CA TYR A 70 -0.88 -6.51 -6.40
C TYR A 70 -0.14 -7.83 -6.25
N SER A 71 -0.73 -8.91 -6.72
CA SER A 71 -0.11 -10.22 -6.76
C SER A 71 1.12 -10.22 -7.67
N ALA A 72 2.04 -11.15 -7.44
CA ALA A 72 3.16 -11.38 -8.34
C ALA A 72 2.64 -11.58 -9.78
N LYS A 73 3.34 -11.01 -10.77
CA LYS A 73 2.97 -11.01 -12.20
C LYS A 73 1.72 -10.18 -12.57
N GLN A 74 1.05 -9.52 -11.61
CA GLN A 74 -0.12 -8.68 -11.85
C GLN A 74 0.21 -7.19 -11.86
N TRP A 75 1.49 -6.83 -11.90
CA TRP A 75 1.98 -5.47 -11.97
C TRP A 75 3.21 -5.37 -12.89
N GLN A 76 3.48 -4.17 -13.38
CA GLN A 76 4.60 -3.93 -14.28
C GLN A 76 5.81 -3.41 -13.50
N ILE A 77 6.97 -3.96 -13.82
CA ILE A 77 8.25 -3.40 -13.41
C ILE A 77 8.55 -2.26 -14.37
N ASP A 78 8.58 -1.05 -13.85
CA ASP A 78 8.80 0.18 -14.60
C ASP A 78 10.20 0.78 -14.31
N GLN A 79 10.45 1.98 -14.83
CA GLN A 79 11.70 2.72 -14.65
C GLN A 79 12.01 3.08 -13.18
N TRP A 80 11.05 2.97 -12.29
CA TRP A 80 11.19 3.25 -10.86
C TRP A 80 11.54 2.00 -10.04
N CYS A 81 11.77 0.87 -10.69
CA CYS A 81 12.12 -0.40 -10.09
C CYS A 81 13.57 -0.77 -10.37
N SER A 82 14.22 -1.40 -9.41
CA SER A 82 15.62 -1.85 -9.49
C SER A 82 15.71 -3.37 -9.25
N PRO A 83 15.12 -4.19 -10.14
CA PRO A 83 14.98 -5.65 -9.94
C PRO A 83 16.30 -6.38 -9.79
N GLU A 84 17.40 -5.83 -10.33
CA GLU A 84 18.76 -6.35 -10.19
C GLU A 84 19.28 -6.29 -8.74
N LEU A 85 18.67 -5.45 -7.90
CA LEU A 85 19.05 -5.28 -6.49
C LEU A 85 18.15 -6.07 -5.52
N TRP A 86 17.05 -6.71 -5.99
CA TRP A 86 16.07 -7.35 -5.12
C TRP A 86 16.49 -8.69 -4.53
N GLN A 87 17.52 -9.33 -5.09
CA GLN A 87 18.03 -10.64 -4.64
C GLN A 87 16.96 -11.75 -4.61
N VAL A 88 15.95 -11.64 -5.45
CA VAL A 88 14.84 -12.58 -5.63
C VAL A 88 14.32 -12.44 -7.06
N ASP A 89 13.78 -13.52 -7.61
CA ASP A 89 13.14 -13.46 -8.92
C ASP A 89 11.98 -12.44 -8.91
N SER A 90 12.07 -11.46 -9.78
CA SER A 90 11.07 -10.40 -9.90
C SER A 90 9.66 -10.92 -10.18
N GLN A 91 9.54 -12.08 -10.85
CA GLN A 91 8.28 -12.76 -11.10
C GLN A 91 7.65 -13.37 -9.83
N ARG A 92 8.39 -13.39 -8.73
CA ARG A 92 7.95 -13.85 -7.40
C ARG A 92 7.80 -12.71 -6.41
N CYS A 93 7.74 -11.47 -6.89
CA CYS A 93 7.52 -10.29 -6.07
C CYS A 93 6.08 -9.78 -6.21
N CYS A 94 5.36 -9.63 -5.11
CA CYS A 94 4.14 -8.84 -5.05
C CYS A 94 4.47 -7.35 -4.94
N TYR A 95 3.50 -6.48 -5.20
CA TYR A 95 3.66 -5.03 -5.04
C TYR A 95 2.70 -4.47 -4.01
N PHE A 96 3.22 -3.90 -2.95
CA PHE A 96 2.45 -3.21 -1.93
C PHE A 96 2.10 -1.79 -2.41
N LYS A 97 0.97 -1.68 -3.14
CA LYS A 97 0.58 -0.47 -3.86
C LYS A 97 0.24 0.70 -2.94
N CYS A 98 -0.56 0.44 -1.89
CA CYS A 98 -1.03 1.49 -0.99
C CYS A 98 -1.27 0.93 0.41
N ASN A 99 -0.95 1.72 1.43
CA ASN A 99 -1.34 1.47 2.82
C ASN A 99 -1.76 2.78 3.45
N THR A 100 -3.04 2.88 3.77
CA THR A 100 -3.62 4.10 4.34
C THR A 100 -4.30 3.77 5.66
N VAL A 101 -4.05 4.58 6.68
CA VAL A 101 -4.71 4.50 7.98
C VAL A 101 -5.19 5.89 8.34
N ASP A 102 -6.47 6.00 8.72
CA ASP A 102 -7.07 7.25 9.20
C ASP A 102 -6.22 7.82 10.35
N GLU A 103 -5.95 9.10 10.30
CA GLU A 103 -5.08 9.80 11.24
C GLU A 103 -5.45 9.55 12.70
N LYS A 104 -6.75 9.50 13.00
CA LYS A 104 -7.28 9.28 14.35
C LYS A 104 -6.93 7.91 14.93
N TYR A 105 -6.61 6.95 14.07
CA TYR A 105 -6.33 5.55 14.45
C TYR A 105 -4.88 5.13 14.21
N ARG A 106 -4.00 6.09 13.87
CA ARG A 106 -2.55 5.82 13.75
C ARG A 106 -1.95 5.46 15.11
N GLY A 107 -0.85 4.73 15.10
CA GLY A 107 -0.19 4.26 16.33
C GLY A 107 -0.79 3.00 16.95
N LEU A 108 -1.97 2.53 16.52
CA LEU A 108 -2.62 1.31 17.03
C LEU A 108 -2.12 0.01 16.37
N GLY A 109 -1.14 0.10 15.46
CA GLY A 109 -0.57 -1.07 14.77
C GLY A 109 -1.40 -1.57 13.57
N ILE A 110 -2.43 -0.82 13.14
CA ILE A 110 -3.31 -1.21 12.03
C ILE A 110 -2.51 -1.46 10.75
N GLY A 111 -1.63 -0.53 10.36
CA GLY A 111 -0.82 -0.68 9.16
C GLY A 111 0.07 -1.93 9.18
N LYS A 112 0.65 -2.26 10.34
CA LYS A 112 1.44 -3.48 10.54
C LYS A 112 0.57 -4.72 10.34
N GLN A 113 -0.61 -4.78 10.95
CA GLN A 113 -1.50 -5.93 10.83
C GLN A 113 -1.98 -6.15 9.40
N LEU A 114 -2.35 -5.06 8.70
CA LEU A 114 -2.71 -5.11 7.28
C LEU A 114 -1.56 -5.63 6.41
N LEU A 115 -0.31 -5.22 6.71
CA LEU A 115 0.88 -5.71 5.99
C LEU A 115 1.10 -7.22 6.24
N LEU A 116 1.01 -7.68 7.48
CA LEU A 116 1.20 -9.10 7.81
C LEU A 116 0.15 -10.00 7.13
N LEU A 117 -1.11 -9.56 7.07
CA LEU A 117 -2.16 -10.27 6.36
C LEU A 117 -1.90 -10.32 4.85
N ALA A 118 -1.46 -9.21 4.26
CA ALA A 118 -1.12 -9.14 2.84
C ALA A 118 0.08 -10.04 2.50
N ILE A 119 1.12 -10.07 3.34
CA ILE A 119 2.29 -10.95 3.19
C ILE A 119 1.83 -12.41 3.20
N LYS A 120 1.03 -12.82 4.20
CA LYS A 120 0.53 -14.18 4.31
C LYS A 120 -0.27 -14.61 3.09
N ALA A 121 -1.15 -13.74 2.59
CA ALA A 121 -1.95 -14.02 1.39
C ALA A 121 -1.06 -14.08 0.13
N ALA A 122 -0.09 -13.17 -0.02
CA ALA A 122 0.84 -13.16 -1.14
C ALA A 122 1.75 -14.40 -1.14
N GLN A 123 2.19 -14.89 0.02
CA GLN A 123 2.92 -16.16 0.15
C GLN A 123 2.07 -17.35 -0.30
N GLN A 124 0.78 -17.39 0.06
CA GLN A 124 -0.14 -18.42 -0.42
C GLN A 124 -0.33 -18.38 -1.94
N GLN A 125 -0.15 -17.22 -2.57
CA GLN A 125 -0.12 -17.05 -4.03
C GLN A 125 1.24 -17.40 -4.65
N GLY A 126 2.27 -17.73 -3.84
CA GLY A 126 3.62 -18.11 -4.28
C GLY A 126 4.63 -16.97 -4.36
N ALA A 127 4.31 -15.78 -3.84
CA ALA A 127 5.27 -14.69 -3.74
C ALA A 127 6.34 -14.98 -2.66
N GLN A 128 7.57 -14.53 -2.91
CA GLN A 128 8.72 -14.67 -1.99
C GLN A 128 9.17 -13.34 -1.40
N ALA A 129 8.76 -12.23 -2.00
CA ALA A 129 9.04 -10.89 -1.52
C ALA A 129 7.93 -9.92 -1.92
N GLY A 130 7.94 -8.75 -1.31
CA GLY A 130 7.06 -7.66 -1.67
C GLY A 130 7.81 -6.34 -1.79
N ILE A 131 7.55 -5.62 -2.87
CA ILE A 131 8.13 -4.32 -3.20
C ILE A 131 7.14 -3.22 -2.87
N SER A 132 7.63 -2.07 -2.46
CA SER A 132 6.83 -0.86 -2.31
C SER A 132 7.64 0.39 -2.64
N HIS A 133 6.99 1.39 -3.24
CA HIS A 133 7.52 2.74 -3.35
C HIS A 133 6.84 3.60 -2.28
N LEU A 134 7.53 3.85 -1.19
CA LEU A 134 6.98 4.53 -0.02
C LEU A 134 7.26 6.03 -0.08
N TRP A 135 6.23 6.82 0.22
CA TRP A 135 6.31 8.27 0.23
C TRP A 135 7.17 8.76 1.40
N LYS A 136 8.35 9.32 1.11
CA LYS A 136 9.31 9.79 2.11
C LYS A 136 8.82 11.05 2.84
N GLN A 137 8.00 11.89 2.20
CA GLN A 137 7.41 13.08 2.81
C GLN A 137 6.12 12.78 3.60
N SER A 138 5.78 11.49 3.80
CA SER A 138 4.70 11.14 4.73
C SER A 138 4.96 11.74 6.12
N PRO A 139 3.92 12.12 6.89
CA PRO A 139 4.10 12.76 8.20
C PRO A 139 5.11 12.00 9.08
N ASN A 140 6.19 12.69 9.49
CA ASN A 140 7.31 12.10 10.23
C ASN A 140 7.99 10.92 9.52
N ASN A 141 7.96 10.86 8.19
CA ASN A 141 8.44 9.74 7.38
C ASN A 141 7.86 8.39 7.85
N SER A 142 6.61 8.40 8.28
CA SER A 142 5.97 7.26 8.94
C SER A 142 5.82 6.06 8.03
N ALA A 143 5.68 6.26 6.70
CA ALA A 143 5.56 5.17 5.73
C ALA A 143 6.85 4.32 5.68
N VAL A 144 8.01 4.95 5.57
CA VAL A 144 9.31 4.26 5.57
C VAL A 144 9.60 3.66 6.96
N ALA A 145 9.35 4.43 8.02
CA ALA A 145 9.64 3.99 9.39
C ALA A 145 8.85 2.72 9.78
N TYR A 146 7.55 2.66 9.46
CA TYR A 146 6.76 1.46 9.81
C TYR A 146 7.18 0.26 8.96
N PHE A 147 7.45 0.46 7.66
CA PHE A 147 7.84 -0.62 6.77
C PHE A 147 9.21 -1.21 7.16
N SER A 148 10.17 -0.35 7.55
CA SER A 148 11.46 -0.78 8.10
C SER A 148 11.31 -1.58 9.40
N LYS A 149 10.40 -1.16 10.30
CA LYS A 149 10.09 -1.92 11.54
C LYS A 149 9.45 -3.27 11.26
N CYS A 150 8.90 -3.48 10.07
CA CYS A 150 8.36 -4.76 9.62
C CYS A 150 9.36 -5.61 8.82
N GLY A 151 10.64 -5.25 8.81
CA GLY A 151 11.70 -5.99 8.10
C GLY A 151 12.00 -5.46 6.69
N GLY A 152 11.39 -4.34 6.30
CA GLY A 152 11.65 -3.70 5.01
C GLY A 152 13.06 -3.12 4.92
N LYS A 153 13.71 -3.35 3.78
CA LYS A 153 15.04 -2.82 3.46
C LYS A 153 14.94 -1.81 2.32
N LEU A 154 15.63 -0.68 2.45
CA LEU A 154 15.76 0.31 1.38
C LEU A 154 16.61 -0.27 0.24
N ILE A 155 16.09 -0.17 -0.97
CA ILE A 155 16.80 -0.49 -2.22
C ILE A 155 17.36 0.78 -2.83
N LYS A 156 16.49 1.75 -3.12
CA LYS A 156 16.86 3.00 -3.81
C LYS A 156 15.86 4.10 -3.49
N SER A 157 16.32 5.34 -3.61
CA SER A 157 15.44 6.53 -3.57
C SER A 157 15.19 7.04 -4.98
N HIS A 158 13.93 7.41 -5.25
CA HIS A 158 13.49 7.91 -6.56
C HIS A 158 12.86 9.29 -6.37
N PRO A 159 13.59 10.39 -6.64
CA PRO A 159 13.00 11.73 -6.68
C PRO A 159 11.99 11.83 -7.82
N ASP A 160 11.01 12.70 -7.64
CA ASP A 160 10.00 13.05 -8.65
C ASP A 160 9.13 11.88 -9.16
N LYS A 161 9.08 10.77 -8.41
CA LYS A 161 8.36 9.56 -8.87
C LYS A 161 6.90 9.81 -9.26
N TRP A 162 6.21 10.72 -8.59
CA TRP A 162 4.79 11.02 -8.85
C TRP A 162 4.56 12.30 -9.64
N ASN A 163 5.61 12.87 -10.26
CA ASN A 163 5.50 14.13 -11.00
C ASN A 163 4.56 14.00 -12.20
N GLU A 164 4.72 12.94 -13.00
CA GLU A 164 3.88 12.73 -14.18
C GLU A 164 2.42 12.48 -13.82
N GLU A 165 2.15 11.65 -12.81
CA GLU A 165 0.78 11.42 -12.32
C GLU A 165 0.14 12.70 -11.80
N SER A 166 0.92 13.58 -11.13
CA SER A 166 0.39 14.86 -10.64
C SER A 166 0.07 15.83 -11.77
N LYS A 167 0.84 15.86 -12.84
CA LYS A 167 0.54 16.65 -14.05
C LYS A 167 -0.68 16.12 -14.81
N GLN A 168 -0.98 14.83 -14.69
CA GLN A 168 -2.12 14.16 -15.32
C GLN A 168 -3.41 14.15 -14.49
N GLY A 169 -3.46 14.90 -13.38
CA GLY A 169 -4.67 15.11 -12.59
C GLY A 169 -4.63 14.65 -11.12
N TYR A 170 -3.61 13.93 -10.71
CA TYR A 170 -3.39 13.68 -9.29
C TYR A 170 -2.94 14.97 -8.58
N ASN A 171 -3.70 15.43 -7.61
CA ASN A 171 -3.38 16.61 -6.82
C ASN A 171 -2.65 16.20 -5.53
N CYS A 172 -1.31 16.25 -5.54
CA CYS A 172 -0.51 15.93 -4.36
C CYS A 172 -0.81 16.90 -3.21
N ILE A 173 -1.09 16.37 -2.02
CA ILE A 173 -1.43 17.17 -0.83
C ILE A 173 -0.32 18.16 -0.41
N LEU A 174 0.94 17.95 -0.81
CA LEU A 174 2.07 18.84 -0.49
C LEU A 174 2.46 19.75 -1.66
N CYS A 175 2.40 19.25 -2.90
CA CYS A 175 3.00 19.91 -4.07
C CYS A 175 1.97 20.35 -5.11
N GLY A 176 0.70 19.94 -4.98
CA GLY A 176 -0.31 20.19 -6.02
C GLY A 176 -0.06 19.35 -7.28
N HIS A 177 -0.20 19.95 -8.45
CA HIS A 177 -0.09 19.30 -9.76
C HIS A 177 1.33 19.24 -10.33
N ASP A 178 2.34 19.64 -9.58
CA ASP A 178 3.77 19.51 -9.92
C ASP A 178 4.51 18.87 -8.75
N CYS A 179 4.32 17.58 -8.61
CA CYS A 179 4.80 16.83 -7.44
C CYS A 179 6.29 16.50 -7.53
N HIS A 180 7.08 16.97 -6.55
CA HIS A 180 8.50 16.68 -6.40
C HIS A 180 8.79 15.76 -5.20
N CYS A 181 7.82 14.98 -4.78
CA CYS A 181 7.99 14.03 -3.69
C CYS A 181 8.90 12.87 -4.10
N GLU A 182 9.69 12.40 -3.12
CA GLU A 182 10.63 11.31 -3.27
C GLU A 182 10.02 9.98 -2.79
N ALA A 183 10.19 8.93 -3.56
CA ALA A 183 9.83 7.57 -3.17
C ALA A 183 11.05 6.80 -2.66
N ALA A 184 10.85 6.03 -1.59
CA ALA A 184 11.77 4.98 -1.19
C ALA A 184 11.29 3.66 -1.79
N GLU A 185 12.04 3.10 -2.73
CA GLU A 185 11.87 1.71 -3.18
C GLU A 185 12.38 0.81 -2.06
N MET A 186 11.49 0.00 -1.51
CA MET A 186 11.80 -0.90 -0.39
C MET A 186 11.31 -2.30 -0.67
N ILE A 187 12.00 -3.30 -0.11
CA ILE A 187 11.66 -4.71 -0.22
C ILE A 187 11.51 -5.35 1.16
N ILE A 188 10.56 -6.28 1.28
CA ILE A 188 10.49 -7.27 2.36
C ILE A 188 10.63 -8.65 1.72
N HIS A 189 11.64 -9.43 2.11
CA HIS A 189 11.72 -10.85 1.80
C HIS A 189 10.84 -11.62 2.77
N PHE A 190 10.05 -12.54 2.25
CA PHE A 190 9.18 -13.35 3.10
C PHE A 190 9.97 -14.53 3.65
N GLU A 191 9.82 -14.78 4.93
CA GLU A 191 10.38 -15.98 5.54
C GLU A 191 9.66 -17.23 4.97
N PRO A 192 10.38 -18.35 4.77
CA PRO A 192 9.81 -19.60 4.28
C PRO A 192 8.66 -20.14 5.13
#